data_8d63df94b0c6af466e7ea700f37025a7
#
_entry.id   8d63df94b0c6af466e7ea700f37025a7
#
_cell.length_a   1.000
_cell.length_b   1.000
_cell.length_c   1.000
_cell.angle_alpha   90.00
_cell.angle_beta   90.00
_cell.angle_gamma   90.00
#
_symmetry.space_group_name_H-M   'P 1'
#
loop_
_entity.id
_entity.type
_entity.pdbx_description
1 polymer ?
#
loop_
_entity_poly.entity_id
_entity_poly.type
_entity_poly.pdbx_seq_one_letter_code
_entity_poly.pdbx_strand_id
1 'polypeptide(L)'
;MKQFRILAIATAFFIGATGFMTGQSKVAHINKQELIKAMPEYKTAQAEIEKLGKTYETTIQTSIKELETKLKQYDAEAASQTNEENAKRMQEVEGMKQSLGQYQQQAQKDLQEKEFNLLKPIVEKADNAIKAVAKEQGFQYVFDSAMLIMAEGKDLMTDVKAYLKI
;
A
#
# COMPACT_ATOMS: atom_id res chain seq x y z
N MET A 1 42.68 -17.65 -61.37
CA MET A 1 41.29 -17.20 -61.29
C MET A 1 40.44 -18.03 -60.33
N LYS A 2 40.58 -19.34 -60.20
CA LYS A 2 39.79 -20.17 -59.25
C LYS A 2 40.06 -19.83 -57.76
N GLN A 3 41.32 -19.53 -57.43
CA GLN A 3 41.74 -19.18 -56.05
C GLN A 3 41.14 -17.84 -55.57
N PHE A 4 41.01 -16.86 -56.46
CA PHE A 4 40.41 -15.54 -56.15
C PHE A 4 38.88 -15.64 -55.87
N ARG A 5 38.20 -16.58 -56.53
CA ARG A 5 36.74 -16.80 -56.31
C ARG A 5 36.44 -17.48 -54.97
N ILE A 6 37.31 -18.37 -54.50
CA ILE A 6 37.19 -19.02 -53.21
C ILE A 6 37.44 -18.03 -52.08
N LEU A 7 38.43 -17.11 -52.26
CA LEU A 7 38.74 -16.08 -51.24
C LEU A 7 37.58 -15.08 -51.09
N ALA A 8 36.94 -14.69 -52.21
CA ALA A 8 35.80 -13.76 -52.20
C ALA A 8 34.54 -14.34 -51.54
N ILE A 9 34.32 -15.66 -51.66
CA ILE A 9 33.17 -16.34 -51.02
C ILE A 9 33.42 -16.52 -49.54
N ALA A 10 34.67 -16.78 -49.09
CA ALA A 10 35.02 -16.88 -47.66
C ALA A 10 34.90 -15.54 -46.95
N THR A 11 35.22 -14.42 -47.63
CA THR A 11 35.11 -13.09 -47.05
C THR A 11 33.62 -12.66 -46.91
N ALA A 12 32.76 -13.03 -47.86
CA ALA A 12 31.34 -12.73 -47.83
C ALA A 12 30.61 -13.50 -46.70
N PHE A 13 31.07 -14.69 -46.36
CA PHE A 13 30.50 -15.52 -45.28
C PHE A 13 30.87 -14.98 -43.88
N PHE A 14 32.02 -14.30 -43.75
CA PHE A 14 32.47 -13.78 -42.47
C PHE A 14 31.87 -12.42 -42.13
N ILE A 15 31.38 -11.65 -43.11
CA ILE A 15 30.71 -10.37 -42.90
C ILE A 15 29.24 -10.56 -42.52
N GLY A 16 28.63 -11.71 -42.87
CA GLY A 16 27.23 -12.04 -42.53
C GLY A 16 27.02 -12.52 -41.08
N ALA A 17 28.09 -12.84 -40.33
CA ALA A 17 27.99 -13.43 -39.00
C ALA A 17 28.18 -12.43 -37.83
N THR A 18 28.42 -11.15 -38.11
CA THR A 18 28.35 -10.10 -37.11
C THR A 18 26.92 -9.60 -36.97
N GLY A 19 26.00 -10.52 -36.78
CA GLY A 19 24.69 -10.20 -36.23
C GLY A 19 24.91 -9.52 -34.89
N PHE A 20 24.60 -8.23 -34.85
CA PHE A 20 24.62 -7.44 -33.64
C PHE A 20 23.83 -8.18 -32.54
N MET A 21 24.52 -8.95 -31.72
CA MET A 21 24.01 -9.32 -30.40
C MET A 21 24.01 -8.04 -29.57
N THR A 22 23.12 -7.10 -29.89
CA THR A 22 22.74 -6.09 -28.93
C THR A 22 21.95 -6.79 -27.86
N GLY A 23 22.67 -7.40 -26.94
CA GLY A 23 22.12 -7.88 -25.67
C GLY A 23 21.69 -6.71 -24.81
N GLN A 24 20.97 -5.76 -25.41
CA GLN A 24 20.39 -4.65 -24.68
C GLN A 24 19.25 -5.17 -23.85
N SER A 25 19.45 -5.25 -22.54
CA SER A 25 18.43 -5.67 -21.61
C SER A 25 17.15 -4.85 -21.83
N LYS A 26 16.06 -5.56 -22.15
CA LYS A 26 14.77 -4.91 -22.38
C LYS A 26 14.19 -4.45 -21.06
N VAL A 27 14.10 -3.13 -20.91
CA VAL A 27 13.68 -2.47 -19.67
C VAL A 27 12.36 -1.78 -19.88
N ALA A 28 11.50 -1.84 -18.88
CA ALA A 28 10.25 -1.10 -18.81
C ALA A 28 10.12 -0.42 -17.43
N HIS A 29 9.10 0.41 -17.30
CA HIS A 29 8.75 1.02 -16.02
C HIS A 29 7.23 1.03 -15.84
N ILE A 30 6.80 1.24 -14.57
CA ILE A 30 5.39 1.44 -14.21
C ILE A 30 5.33 2.16 -12.87
N ASN A 31 4.37 3.05 -12.67
CA ASN A 31 4.06 3.58 -11.35
C ASN A 31 3.16 2.59 -10.61
N LYS A 32 3.78 1.77 -9.76
CA LYS A 32 3.08 0.72 -9.00
C LYS A 32 2.00 1.31 -8.08
N GLN A 33 2.27 2.45 -7.46
CA GLN A 33 1.31 3.08 -6.56
C GLN A 33 0.07 3.58 -7.30
N GLU A 34 0.25 4.18 -8.47
CA GLU A 34 -0.88 4.60 -9.32
C GLU A 34 -1.69 3.41 -9.81
N LEU A 35 -1.04 2.31 -10.19
CA LEU A 35 -1.72 1.09 -10.57
C LEU A 35 -2.60 0.58 -9.42
N ILE A 36 -2.04 0.44 -8.21
CA ILE A 36 -2.77 -0.03 -7.03
C ILE A 36 -3.97 0.87 -6.74
N LYS A 37 -3.81 2.20 -6.76
CA LYS A 37 -4.90 3.16 -6.55
C LYS A 37 -6.00 3.08 -7.60
N ALA A 38 -5.67 2.63 -8.83
CA ALA A 38 -6.64 2.44 -9.90
C ALA A 38 -7.48 1.16 -9.73
N MET A 39 -7.01 0.19 -8.94
CA MET A 39 -7.70 -1.09 -8.72
C MET A 39 -9.01 -0.89 -7.92
N PRO A 40 -10.14 -1.49 -8.36
CA PRO A 40 -11.42 -1.40 -7.62
C PRO A 40 -11.32 -1.91 -6.19
N GLU A 41 -10.55 -2.98 -5.96
CA GLU A 41 -10.34 -3.57 -4.65
C GLU A 41 -9.67 -2.59 -3.68
N TYR A 42 -8.77 -1.73 -4.17
CA TYR A 42 -8.15 -0.69 -3.36
C TYR A 42 -9.18 0.32 -2.86
N LYS A 43 -10.10 0.75 -3.72
CA LYS A 43 -11.17 1.68 -3.34
C LYS A 43 -12.09 1.08 -2.29
N THR A 44 -12.43 -0.20 -2.43
CA THR A 44 -13.22 -0.94 -1.44
C THR A 44 -12.49 -1.05 -0.11
N ALA A 45 -11.20 -1.41 -0.14
CA ALA A 45 -10.37 -1.50 1.06
C ALA A 45 -10.28 -0.16 1.80
N GLN A 46 -10.06 0.94 1.05
CA GLN A 46 -10.03 2.29 1.63
C GLN A 46 -11.36 2.66 2.31
N ALA A 47 -12.48 2.36 1.68
CA ALA A 47 -13.80 2.62 2.25
C ALA A 47 -14.06 1.80 3.54
N GLU A 48 -13.58 0.55 3.60
CA GLU A 48 -13.67 -0.27 4.82
C GLU A 48 -12.81 0.28 5.95
N ILE A 49 -11.58 0.70 5.66
CA ILE A 49 -10.65 1.28 6.65
C ILE A 49 -11.23 2.60 7.19
N GLU A 50 -11.72 3.47 6.29
CA GLU A 50 -12.34 4.73 6.69
C GLU A 50 -13.57 4.50 7.57
N LYS A 51 -14.44 3.56 7.20
CA LYS A 51 -15.62 3.21 8.01
C LYS A 51 -15.23 2.71 9.40
N LEU A 52 -14.21 1.84 9.48
CA LEU A 52 -13.71 1.34 10.76
C LEU A 52 -13.12 2.47 11.60
N GLY A 53 -12.30 3.34 10.99
CA GLY A 53 -11.72 4.52 11.65
C GLY A 53 -12.79 5.44 12.23
N LYS A 54 -13.85 5.72 11.45
CA LYS A 54 -14.98 6.53 11.90
C LYS A 54 -15.75 5.89 13.06
N THR A 55 -15.85 4.58 13.07
CA THR A 55 -16.47 3.85 14.19
C THR A 55 -15.66 4.01 15.46
N TYR A 56 -14.34 3.84 15.40
CA TYR A 56 -13.45 4.06 16.55
C TYR A 56 -13.49 5.50 17.04
N GLU A 57 -13.41 6.47 16.12
CA GLU A 57 -13.49 7.89 16.44
C GLU A 57 -14.79 8.23 17.19
N THR A 58 -15.94 7.76 16.70
CA THR A 58 -17.23 7.99 17.32
C THR A 58 -17.28 7.39 18.73
N THR A 59 -16.78 6.17 18.93
CA THR A 59 -16.75 5.51 20.24
C THR A 59 -15.84 6.28 21.20
N ILE A 60 -14.65 6.69 20.77
CA ILE A 60 -13.70 7.49 21.56
C ILE A 60 -14.33 8.82 21.99
N GLN A 61 -14.96 9.54 21.05
CA GLN A 61 -15.63 10.81 21.35
C GLN A 61 -16.78 10.63 22.34
N THR A 62 -17.56 9.56 22.22
CA THR A 62 -18.63 9.24 23.19
C THR A 62 -18.05 8.98 24.57
N SER A 63 -17.00 8.17 24.67
CA SER A 63 -16.37 7.87 25.96
C SER A 63 -15.72 9.10 26.61
N ILE A 64 -15.13 10.00 25.81
CA ILE A 64 -14.62 11.29 26.30
C ILE A 64 -15.76 12.11 26.89
N LYS A 65 -16.87 12.23 26.17
CA LYS A 65 -18.05 13.00 26.63
C LYS A 65 -18.66 12.41 27.91
N GLU A 66 -18.73 11.10 28.03
CA GLU A 66 -19.18 10.42 29.24
C GLU A 66 -18.26 10.72 30.42
N LEU A 67 -16.94 10.64 30.21
CA LEU A 67 -15.94 10.96 31.21
C LEU A 67 -16.05 12.42 31.69
N GLU A 68 -16.16 13.36 30.75
CA GLU A 68 -16.34 14.78 31.06
C GLU A 68 -17.63 15.03 31.86
N THR A 69 -18.72 14.37 31.48
CA THR A 69 -20.01 14.51 32.17
C THR A 69 -19.92 13.98 33.61
N LYS A 70 -19.30 12.82 33.80
CA LYS A 70 -19.07 12.27 35.15
C LYS A 70 -18.16 13.15 36.00
N LEU A 71 -17.07 13.67 35.43
CA LEU A 71 -16.19 14.60 36.12
C LEU A 71 -16.94 15.84 36.62
N LYS A 72 -17.74 16.48 35.77
CA LYS A 72 -18.55 17.64 36.13
C LYS A 72 -19.58 17.31 37.22
N GLN A 73 -20.24 16.15 37.09
CA GLN A 73 -21.21 15.70 38.10
C GLN A 73 -20.53 15.48 39.45
N TYR A 74 -19.40 14.73 39.48
CA TYR A 74 -18.71 14.41 40.72
C TYR A 74 -18.10 15.62 41.40
N ASP A 75 -17.61 16.57 40.62
CA ASP A 75 -17.12 17.87 41.11
C ASP A 75 -18.24 18.69 41.79
N ALA A 76 -19.39 18.81 41.13
CA ALA A 76 -20.55 19.53 41.66
C ALA A 76 -21.14 18.89 42.92
N GLU A 77 -21.07 17.59 43.07
CA GLU A 77 -21.60 16.85 44.21
C GLU A 77 -20.57 16.62 45.36
N ALA A 78 -19.30 16.90 45.12
CA ALA A 78 -18.21 16.52 46.01
C ALA A 78 -18.41 17.00 47.45
N ALA A 79 -18.89 18.23 47.65
CA ALA A 79 -19.11 18.82 48.99
C ALA A 79 -20.26 18.15 49.76
N SER A 80 -21.17 17.45 49.09
CA SER A 80 -22.33 16.76 49.67
C SER A 80 -22.08 15.26 49.92
N GLN A 81 -20.91 14.76 49.52
CA GLN A 81 -20.55 13.34 49.60
C GLN A 81 -19.53 13.09 50.75
N THR A 82 -19.44 11.84 51.16
CA THR A 82 -18.39 11.41 52.11
C THR A 82 -17.03 11.34 51.43
N ASN A 83 -15.95 11.43 52.22
CA ASN A 83 -14.58 11.24 51.70
C ASN A 83 -14.39 9.88 51.05
N GLU A 84 -15.00 8.83 51.60
CA GLU A 84 -14.95 7.48 51.06
C GLU A 84 -15.63 7.39 49.68
N GLU A 85 -16.81 8.02 49.55
CA GLU A 85 -17.52 8.05 48.25
C GLU A 85 -16.74 8.87 47.21
N ASN A 86 -16.20 10.02 47.61
CA ASN A 86 -15.35 10.80 46.71
C ASN A 86 -14.11 10.04 46.26
N ALA A 87 -13.49 9.24 47.14
CA ALA A 87 -12.36 8.36 46.79
C ALA A 87 -12.76 7.29 45.76
N LYS A 88 -13.93 6.64 45.92
CA LYS A 88 -14.45 5.68 44.94
C LYS A 88 -14.72 6.33 43.57
N ARG A 89 -15.31 7.51 43.57
CA ARG A 89 -15.56 8.30 42.34
C ARG A 89 -14.26 8.65 41.58
N MET A 90 -13.21 9.04 42.35
CA MET A 90 -11.89 9.27 41.75
C MET A 90 -11.31 7.99 41.12
N GLN A 91 -11.43 6.82 41.77
CA GLN A 91 -10.99 5.56 41.22
C GLN A 91 -11.78 5.17 39.95
N GLU A 92 -13.09 5.41 39.95
CA GLU A 92 -13.91 5.18 38.73
C GLU A 92 -13.46 6.04 37.56
N VAL A 93 -13.26 7.34 37.77
CA VAL A 93 -12.77 8.27 36.74
C VAL A 93 -11.39 7.84 36.22
N GLU A 94 -10.49 7.43 37.11
CA GLU A 94 -9.17 6.95 36.70
C GLU A 94 -9.27 5.66 35.90
N GLY A 95 -10.14 4.73 36.29
CA GLY A 95 -10.42 3.53 35.52
C GLY A 95 -10.99 3.83 34.13
N MET A 96 -11.88 4.81 34.02
CA MET A 96 -12.40 5.27 32.71
C MET A 96 -11.31 5.86 31.82
N LYS A 97 -10.42 6.68 32.36
CA LYS A 97 -9.26 7.24 31.63
C LYS A 97 -8.34 6.15 31.12
N GLN A 98 -8.01 5.19 31.98
CA GLN A 98 -7.16 4.05 31.59
C GLN A 98 -7.80 3.21 30.50
N SER A 99 -9.10 2.90 30.64
CA SER A 99 -9.86 2.15 29.61
C SER A 99 -9.93 2.89 28.30
N LEU A 100 -10.13 4.20 28.31
CA LEU A 100 -10.11 5.04 27.12
C LEU A 100 -8.74 5.01 26.42
N GLY A 101 -7.66 5.14 27.21
CA GLY A 101 -6.29 5.05 26.67
C GLY A 101 -5.99 3.69 26.04
N GLN A 102 -6.40 2.61 26.69
CA GLN A 102 -6.25 1.25 26.15
C GLN A 102 -7.07 1.06 24.87
N TYR A 103 -8.29 1.56 24.84
CA TYR A 103 -9.14 1.49 23.65
C TYR A 103 -8.56 2.26 22.46
N GLN A 104 -7.99 3.45 22.69
CA GLN A 104 -7.30 4.23 21.65
C GLN A 104 -6.10 3.46 21.07
N GLN A 105 -5.29 2.84 21.91
CA GLN A 105 -4.16 2.03 21.46
C GLN A 105 -4.63 0.81 20.67
N GLN A 106 -5.67 0.12 21.16
CA GLN A 106 -6.24 -1.03 20.46
C GLN A 106 -6.82 -0.62 19.10
N ALA A 107 -7.56 0.48 19.02
CA ALA A 107 -8.12 1.01 17.79
C ALA A 107 -7.04 1.29 16.74
N GLN A 108 -5.92 1.89 17.17
CA GLN A 108 -4.79 2.16 16.26
C GLN A 108 -4.17 0.87 15.73
N LYS A 109 -3.99 -0.12 16.61
CA LYS A 109 -3.45 -1.43 16.23
C LYS A 109 -4.38 -2.16 15.25
N ASP A 110 -5.67 -2.17 15.54
CA ASP A 110 -6.67 -2.85 14.71
C ASP A 110 -6.78 -2.20 13.32
N LEU A 111 -6.69 -0.87 13.25
CA LEU A 111 -6.68 -0.15 11.98
C LEU A 111 -5.44 -0.51 11.14
N GLN A 112 -4.24 -0.54 11.75
CA GLN A 112 -3.02 -0.93 11.05
C GLN A 112 -3.07 -2.37 10.57
N GLU A 113 -3.56 -3.29 11.41
CA GLU A 113 -3.72 -4.70 11.03
C GLU A 113 -4.76 -4.87 9.91
N LYS A 114 -5.89 -4.18 10.02
CA LYS A 114 -6.92 -4.20 8.96
C LYS A 114 -6.39 -3.66 7.65
N GLU A 115 -5.67 -2.54 7.67
CA GLU A 115 -5.04 -1.95 6.50
C GLU A 115 -4.06 -2.92 5.84
N PHE A 116 -3.15 -3.49 6.63
CA PHE A 116 -2.19 -4.48 6.13
C PHE A 116 -2.88 -5.68 5.48
N ASN A 117 -3.88 -6.24 6.16
CA ASN A 117 -4.58 -7.44 5.69
C ASN A 117 -5.39 -7.18 4.40
N LEU A 118 -5.94 -5.97 4.24
CA LEU A 118 -6.68 -5.60 3.03
C LEU A 118 -5.75 -5.23 1.87
N LEU A 119 -4.66 -4.51 2.13
CA LEU A 119 -3.79 -4.02 1.06
C LEU A 119 -2.81 -5.08 0.56
N LYS A 120 -2.34 -5.99 1.42
CA LYS A 120 -1.39 -7.04 1.04
C LYS A 120 -1.82 -7.83 -0.20
N PRO A 121 -3.03 -8.43 -0.27
CA PRO A 121 -3.45 -9.19 -1.45
C PRO A 121 -3.58 -8.31 -2.71
N ILE A 122 -3.92 -7.03 -2.56
CA ILE A 122 -4.03 -6.09 -3.68
C ILE A 122 -2.65 -5.79 -4.26
N VAL A 123 -1.66 -5.56 -3.40
CA VAL A 123 -0.26 -5.36 -3.79
C VAL A 123 0.29 -6.60 -4.48
N GLU A 124 0.04 -7.79 -3.94
CA GLU A 124 0.46 -9.05 -4.54
C GLU A 124 -0.19 -9.29 -5.92
N LYS A 125 -1.47 -8.93 -6.08
CA LYS A 125 -2.18 -9.00 -7.37
C LYS A 125 -1.56 -8.05 -8.39
N ALA A 126 -1.25 -6.82 -8.00
CA ALA A 126 -0.57 -5.85 -8.86
C ALA A 126 0.81 -6.35 -9.29
N ASP A 127 1.63 -6.83 -8.35
CA ASP A 127 2.97 -7.37 -8.63
C ASP A 127 2.93 -8.56 -9.60
N ASN A 128 1.98 -9.46 -9.40
CA ASN A 128 1.80 -10.62 -10.29
C ASN A 128 1.37 -10.19 -11.70
N ALA A 129 0.49 -9.20 -11.83
CA ALA A 129 0.07 -8.67 -13.12
C ALA A 129 1.23 -7.98 -13.86
N ILE A 130 2.01 -7.15 -13.15
CA ILE A 130 3.20 -6.50 -13.72
C ILE A 130 4.19 -7.56 -14.22
N LYS A 131 4.48 -8.58 -13.41
CA LYS A 131 5.40 -9.68 -13.80
C LYS A 131 4.89 -10.47 -15.01
N ALA A 132 3.58 -10.73 -15.06
CA ALA A 132 2.97 -11.47 -16.17
C ALA A 132 3.11 -10.70 -17.49
N VAL A 133 2.71 -9.42 -17.50
CA VAL A 133 2.80 -8.55 -18.68
C VAL A 133 4.26 -8.33 -19.11
N ALA A 134 5.15 -8.08 -18.16
CA ALA A 134 6.57 -7.93 -18.46
C ALA A 134 7.16 -9.18 -19.11
N LYS A 135 6.84 -10.36 -18.59
CA LYS A 135 7.30 -11.64 -19.14
C LYS A 135 6.74 -11.89 -20.54
N GLU A 136 5.45 -11.63 -20.75
CA GLU A 136 4.78 -11.77 -22.05
C GLU A 136 5.41 -10.88 -23.13
N GLN A 137 5.77 -9.64 -22.76
CA GLN A 137 6.39 -8.68 -23.68
C GLN A 137 7.93 -8.80 -23.76
N GLY A 138 8.53 -9.76 -23.01
CA GLY A 138 9.95 -10.05 -23.06
C GLY A 138 10.82 -8.99 -22.37
N PHE A 139 10.28 -8.27 -21.39
CA PHE A 139 11.07 -7.37 -20.54
C PHE A 139 11.82 -8.16 -19.48
N GLN A 140 13.09 -7.83 -19.27
CA GLN A 140 13.95 -8.45 -18.27
C GLN A 140 13.89 -7.71 -16.94
N TYR A 141 13.64 -6.39 -16.98
CA TYR A 141 13.56 -5.54 -15.80
C TYR A 141 12.35 -4.61 -15.93
N VAL A 142 11.65 -4.41 -14.81
CA VAL A 142 10.61 -3.39 -14.64
C VAL A 142 10.96 -2.58 -13.41
N PHE A 143 11.09 -1.27 -13.58
CA PHE A 143 11.35 -0.34 -12.49
C PHE A 143 10.07 0.37 -12.05
N ASP A 144 9.97 0.65 -10.76
CA ASP A 144 8.93 1.55 -10.28
C ASP A 144 9.31 2.99 -10.64
N SER A 145 8.53 3.62 -11.52
CA SER A 145 8.80 4.97 -11.99
C SER A 145 8.71 6.02 -10.88
N ALA A 146 8.01 5.74 -9.78
CA ALA A 146 7.97 6.61 -8.62
C ALA A 146 9.34 6.79 -7.92
N MET A 147 10.28 5.89 -8.18
CA MET A 147 11.64 5.93 -7.63
C MET A 147 12.66 6.49 -8.62
N LEU A 148 12.27 6.84 -9.85
CA LEU A 148 13.15 7.31 -10.91
C LEU A 148 13.06 8.83 -11.06
N ILE A 149 14.21 9.48 -11.28
CA ILE A 149 14.25 10.91 -11.59
C ILE A 149 13.74 11.15 -13.03
N MET A 150 14.01 10.19 -13.93
CA MET A 150 13.57 10.22 -15.32
C MET A 150 13.21 8.79 -15.74
N ALA A 151 12.09 8.63 -16.41
CA ALA A 151 11.58 7.34 -16.89
C ALA A 151 11.18 7.48 -18.38
N GLU A 152 12.19 7.49 -19.25
CA GLU A 152 11.97 7.36 -20.70
C GLU A 152 12.02 5.88 -21.09
N GLY A 153 11.01 5.41 -21.77
CA GLY A 153 10.95 4.01 -22.19
C GLY A 153 9.51 3.49 -22.20
N LYS A 154 9.37 2.17 -22.23
CA LYS A 154 8.05 1.54 -22.25
C LYS A 154 7.40 1.61 -20.87
N ASP A 155 6.31 2.36 -20.76
CA ASP A 155 5.40 2.33 -19.62
C ASP A 155 4.42 1.16 -19.79
N LEU A 156 4.33 0.31 -18.78
CA LEU A 156 3.45 -0.86 -18.75
C LEU A 156 2.06 -0.56 -18.18
N MET A 157 1.77 0.67 -17.75
CA MET A 157 0.51 1.02 -17.07
C MET A 157 -0.72 0.59 -17.86
N THR A 158 -0.79 0.93 -19.13
CA THR A 158 -1.94 0.60 -20.00
C THR A 158 -2.09 -0.91 -20.18
N ASP A 159 -0.96 -1.60 -20.41
CA ASP A 159 -0.95 -3.04 -20.68
C ASP A 159 -1.35 -3.83 -19.42
N VAL A 160 -0.84 -3.41 -18.24
CA VAL A 160 -1.19 -4.05 -16.96
C VAL A 160 -2.63 -3.78 -16.56
N LYS A 161 -3.15 -2.57 -16.79
CA LYS A 161 -4.58 -2.28 -16.59
C LYS A 161 -5.46 -3.15 -17.48
N ALA A 162 -5.11 -3.30 -18.76
CA ALA A 162 -5.83 -4.19 -19.67
C ALA A 162 -5.79 -5.65 -19.21
N TYR A 163 -4.64 -6.13 -18.73
CA TYR A 163 -4.49 -7.47 -18.15
C TYR A 163 -5.38 -7.68 -16.93
N LEU A 164 -5.47 -6.68 -16.05
CA LEU A 164 -6.31 -6.69 -14.85
C LEU A 164 -7.79 -6.43 -15.14
N LYS A 165 -8.14 -6.02 -16.38
CA LYS A 165 -9.50 -5.63 -16.82
C LYS A 165 -10.08 -4.45 -16.02
N ILE A 166 -9.25 -3.43 -15.77
CA ILE A 166 -9.60 -2.21 -15.05
C ILE A 166 -9.33 -0.96 -15.89
#